data_7a709e82d8698c2daec605bf4f29d3d4
#
_entry.id   7a709e82d8698c2daec605bf4f29d3d4
#
_cell.length_a   1.000
_cell.length_b   1.000
_cell.length_c   1.000
_cell.angle_alpha   90.00
_cell.angle_beta   90.00
_cell.angle_gamma   90.00
#
_symmetry.space_group_name_H-M   'P 1'
#
loop_
_entity.id
_entity.type
_entity.pdbx_description
1 polymer ?
#
loop_
_entity_poly.entity_id
_entity_poly.type
_entity_poly.pdbx_seq_one_letter_code
_entity_poly.pdbx_strand_id
1 'polypeptide(L)'
;MRRLSMALAATAMTIGVGVGVATPVQAAPADKPQVLSGWTQTSAASYNAWWSARQNQGNWAAYNFDWSTDYCSGSPDNPLGFPFQNSCARHDFGYRNYKAAGTFAANKARLDSALYEDLKRVCAPYGAVARATCNSTAWTYYQAVKILG
;
A
#
# COMPACT_ATOMS: atom_id res chain seq x y z
N MET A 1 -80.61 -0.46 37.84
CA MET A 1 -79.50 0.44 37.78
C MET A 1 -78.23 -0.33 37.39
N ARG A 2 -77.86 -0.32 36.13
CA ARG A 2 -76.67 -1.00 35.61
C ARG A 2 -75.53 0.01 35.46
N ARG A 3 -74.43 -0.22 36.14
CA ARG A 3 -73.23 0.63 36.01
C ARG A 3 -72.39 0.05 34.87
N LEU A 4 -72.18 0.87 33.86
CA LEU A 4 -71.21 0.56 32.78
C LEU A 4 -69.79 0.93 33.28
N SER A 5 -68.92 -0.03 33.34
CA SER A 5 -67.48 0.19 33.55
C SER A 5 -66.82 0.34 32.19
N MET A 6 -66.27 1.53 31.90
CA MET A 6 -65.39 1.74 30.74
C MET A 6 -63.98 1.26 31.11
N ALA A 7 -63.45 0.29 30.35
CA ALA A 7 -62.06 -0.08 30.42
C ALA A 7 -61.25 0.74 29.41
N LEU A 8 -60.27 1.53 29.91
CA LEU A 8 -59.29 2.17 29.09
C LEU A 8 -58.23 1.15 28.70
N ALA A 9 -58.09 0.86 27.41
CA ALA A 9 -56.97 0.11 26.90
C ALA A 9 -55.80 1.09 26.67
N ALA A 10 -54.75 0.94 27.46
CA ALA A 10 -53.48 1.64 27.24
C ALA A 10 -52.64 0.84 26.26
N THR A 11 -52.42 1.40 25.05
CA THR A 11 -51.54 0.86 24.04
C THR A 11 -50.11 1.30 24.38
N ALA A 12 -49.28 0.38 24.85
CA ALA A 12 -47.86 0.61 25.08
C ALA A 12 -47.13 0.55 23.71
N MET A 13 -46.64 1.69 23.21
CA MET A 13 -45.67 1.73 22.10
C MET A 13 -44.30 1.30 22.61
N THR A 14 -43.83 0.12 22.23
CA THR A 14 -42.45 -0.30 22.42
C THR A 14 -41.60 0.35 21.35
N ILE A 15 -40.80 1.36 21.70
CA ILE A 15 -39.76 1.92 20.84
C ILE A 15 -38.62 0.89 20.85
N GLY A 16 -38.50 0.13 19.78
CA GLY A 16 -37.37 -0.76 19.57
C GLY A 16 -36.09 0.06 19.29
N VAL A 17 -35.24 0.20 20.30
CA VAL A 17 -33.91 0.72 20.12
C VAL A 17 -33.11 -0.37 19.40
N GLY A 18 -32.92 -0.22 18.07
CA GLY A 18 -32.03 -1.06 17.29
C GLY A 18 -30.58 -0.82 17.74
N VAL A 19 -30.07 -1.72 18.56
CA VAL A 19 -28.64 -1.77 18.90
C VAL A 19 -27.92 -2.24 17.65
N GLY A 20 -27.40 -1.29 16.84
CA GLY A 20 -26.49 -1.63 15.75
C GLY A 20 -25.25 -2.29 16.35
N VAL A 21 -25.12 -3.61 16.18
CA VAL A 21 -23.88 -4.33 16.48
C VAL A 21 -22.83 -3.86 15.47
N ALA A 22 -21.95 -2.93 15.92
CA ALA A 22 -20.74 -2.63 15.16
C ALA A 22 -19.93 -3.93 15.04
N THR A 23 -19.75 -4.40 13.81
CA THR A 23 -18.81 -5.53 13.55
C THR A 23 -17.43 -5.08 14.02
N PRO A 24 -16.72 -5.85 14.84
CA PRO A 24 -15.38 -5.48 15.26
C PRO A 24 -14.48 -5.39 14.01
N VAL A 25 -13.84 -4.24 13.80
CA VAL A 25 -12.79 -4.08 12.79
C VAL A 25 -11.67 -5.02 13.24
N GLN A 26 -11.42 -6.07 12.48
CA GLN A 26 -10.38 -7.04 12.78
C GLN A 26 -9.02 -6.35 12.67
N ALA A 27 -8.22 -6.39 13.74
CA ALA A 27 -6.86 -5.86 13.72
C ALA A 27 -6.01 -6.63 12.69
N ALA A 28 -5.12 -5.92 12.02
CA ALA A 28 -4.17 -6.57 11.10
C ALA A 28 -3.28 -7.58 11.86
N PRO A 29 -2.79 -8.64 11.18
CA PRO A 29 -1.88 -9.60 11.78
C PRO A 29 -0.67 -8.95 12.45
N ALA A 30 -0.23 -9.51 13.58
CA ALA A 30 0.85 -8.94 14.39
C ALA A 30 2.20 -8.89 13.64
N ASP A 31 2.40 -9.73 12.63
CA ASP A 31 3.60 -9.77 11.79
C ASP A 31 3.55 -8.82 10.58
N LYS A 32 2.51 -7.98 10.47
CA LYS A 32 2.41 -6.97 9.39
C LYS A 32 3.69 -6.13 9.22
N PRO A 33 4.35 -5.63 10.28
CA PRO A 33 5.59 -4.86 10.13
C PRO A 33 6.73 -5.69 9.53
N GLN A 34 6.84 -6.97 9.87
CA GLN A 34 7.86 -7.88 9.36
C GLN A 34 7.63 -8.19 7.89
N VAL A 35 6.38 -8.46 7.49
CA VAL A 35 5.98 -8.67 6.10
C VAL A 35 6.29 -7.42 5.27
N LEU A 36 5.87 -6.23 5.73
CA LEU A 36 6.17 -4.96 5.08
C LEU A 36 7.68 -4.76 4.91
N SER A 37 8.45 -5.01 5.96
CA SER A 37 9.91 -4.92 5.92
C SER A 37 10.50 -5.91 4.91
N GLY A 38 10.05 -7.15 4.90
CA GLY A 38 10.51 -8.19 3.98
C GLY A 38 10.29 -7.83 2.51
N TRP A 39 9.22 -7.11 2.20
CA TRP A 39 8.86 -6.70 0.84
C TRP A 39 9.47 -5.39 0.38
N THR A 40 10.21 -4.71 1.22
CA THR A 40 10.73 -3.37 0.93
C THR A 40 12.24 -3.24 1.13
N GLN A 41 12.97 -4.37 1.12
CA GLN A 41 14.43 -4.38 1.13
C GLN A 41 15.00 -4.11 -0.27
N THR A 42 16.30 -3.84 -0.36
CA THR A 42 16.99 -3.53 -1.61
C THR A 42 17.25 -4.75 -2.50
N SER A 43 17.04 -5.97 -2.02
CA SER A 43 17.35 -7.21 -2.73
C SER A 43 16.32 -7.58 -3.81
N ALA A 44 16.76 -8.32 -4.83
CA ALA A 44 15.87 -8.88 -5.83
C ALA A 44 14.83 -9.86 -5.23
N ALA A 45 15.22 -10.64 -4.22
CA ALA A 45 14.30 -11.54 -3.51
C ALA A 45 13.14 -10.78 -2.87
N SER A 46 13.43 -9.63 -2.24
CA SER A 46 12.41 -8.75 -1.67
C SER A 46 11.47 -8.17 -2.73
N TYR A 47 12.00 -7.75 -3.88
CA TYR A 47 11.18 -7.30 -5.01
C TYR A 47 10.25 -8.41 -5.50
N ASN A 48 10.78 -9.62 -5.70
CA ASN A 48 10.01 -10.77 -6.20
C ASN A 48 8.91 -11.18 -5.21
N ALA A 49 9.18 -11.14 -3.91
CA ALA A 49 8.18 -11.42 -2.87
C ALA A 49 7.04 -10.39 -2.89
N TRP A 50 7.36 -9.09 -2.97
CA TRP A 50 6.37 -8.03 -3.13
C TRP A 50 5.57 -8.20 -4.43
N TRP A 51 6.24 -8.49 -5.55
CA TRP A 51 5.58 -8.67 -6.84
C TRP A 51 4.58 -9.83 -6.82
N SER A 52 4.99 -10.97 -6.25
CA SER A 52 4.09 -12.12 -6.07
C SER A 52 2.87 -11.76 -5.22
N ALA A 53 3.07 -11.04 -4.13
CA ALA A 53 1.98 -10.58 -3.27
C ALA A 53 1.06 -9.60 -3.98
N ARG A 54 1.61 -8.67 -4.76
CA ARG A 54 0.85 -7.71 -5.58
C ARG A 54 -0.05 -8.40 -6.61
N GLN A 55 0.41 -9.50 -7.21
CA GLN A 55 -0.40 -10.29 -8.15
C GLN A 55 -1.52 -11.07 -7.43
N ASN A 56 -1.43 -11.26 -6.13
CA ASN A 56 -2.32 -12.07 -5.31
C ASN A 56 -2.82 -11.31 -4.08
N GLN A 57 -3.20 -10.04 -4.24
CA GLN A 57 -3.56 -9.14 -3.12
C GLN A 57 -4.67 -9.72 -2.21
N GLY A 58 -5.60 -10.50 -2.76
CA GLY A 58 -6.67 -11.13 -1.99
C GLY A 58 -6.16 -12.02 -0.84
N ASN A 59 -5.01 -12.69 -1.03
CA ASN A 59 -4.39 -13.51 0.02
C ASN A 59 -3.86 -12.67 1.19
N TRP A 60 -3.70 -11.36 0.99
CA TRP A 60 -3.15 -10.41 1.95
C TRP A 60 -4.19 -9.43 2.49
N ALA A 61 -5.47 -9.68 2.21
CA ALA A 61 -6.55 -8.76 2.60
C ALA A 61 -6.58 -8.49 4.11
N ALA A 62 -6.29 -9.50 4.95
CA ALA A 62 -6.25 -9.36 6.40
C ALA A 62 -5.18 -8.36 6.89
N TYR A 63 -4.11 -8.15 6.12
CA TYR A 63 -3.04 -7.21 6.46
C TYR A 63 -3.43 -5.76 6.22
N ASN A 64 -4.47 -5.49 5.45
CA ASN A 64 -4.93 -4.15 5.11
C ASN A 64 -3.77 -3.25 4.62
N PHE A 65 -3.01 -3.75 3.63
CA PHE A 65 -1.99 -2.96 2.96
C PHE A 65 -2.61 -2.00 1.95
N ASP A 66 -2.06 -0.80 1.86
CA ASP A 66 -2.35 0.13 0.78
C ASP A 66 -1.56 -0.29 -0.48
N TRP A 67 -2.26 -0.79 -1.48
CA TRP A 67 -1.74 -1.21 -2.78
C TRP A 67 -1.88 -0.14 -3.86
N SER A 68 -2.46 1.01 -3.53
CA SER A 68 -2.65 2.09 -4.48
C SER A 68 -1.31 2.64 -4.95
N THR A 69 -1.27 3.12 -6.19
CA THR A 69 -0.08 3.69 -6.79
C THR A 69 -0.47 4.72 -7.85
N ASP A 70 0.31 5.74 -7.97
CA ASP A 70 0.35 6.68 -9.09
C ASP A 70 1.65 6.50 -9.91
N TYR A 71 2.31 5.37 -9.70
CA TYR A 71 3.56 4.97 -10.37
C TYR A 71 4.69 5.99 -10.19
N CYS A 72 5.27 6.50 -11.26
CA CYS A 72 6.43 7.38 -11.19
C CYS A 72 6.05 8.87 -11.04
N SER A 73 5.06 9.20 -10.24
CA SER A 73 4.47 10.53 -9.96
C SER A 73 5.26 11.73 -10.47
N GLY A 74 4.70 12.49 -11.42
CA GLY A 74 5.35 13.68 -11.99
C GLY A 74 6.53 13.37 -12.91
N SER A 75 6.84 12.09 -13.16
CA SER A 75 7.87 11.62 -14.09
C SER A 75 7.28 10.55 -15.00
N PRO A 76 7.81 10.31 -16.22
CA PRO A 76 7.34 9.25 -17.08
C PRO A 76 7.45 7.85 -16.43
N ASP A 77 6.43 7.00 -16.60
CA ASP A 77 6.46 5.61 -16.10
C ASP A 77 7.44 4.72 -16.86
N ASN A 78 7.64 5.02 -18.14
CA ASN A 78 8.53 4.29 -19.03
C ASN A 78 9.45 5.26 -19.79
N PRO A 79 10.38 5.93 -19.09
CA PRO A 79 11.25 6.94 -19.71
C PRO A 79 12.12 6.27 -20.79
N LEU A 80 12.15 6.86 -21.97
CA LEU A 80 12.89 6.34 -23.12
C LEU A 80 12.57 4.86 -23.46
N GLY A 81 11.41 4.37 -23.05
CA GLY A 81 10.99 2.99 -23.24
C GLY A 81 11.48 2.01 -22.15
N PHE A 82 12.21 2.45 -21.13
CA PHE A 82 12.60 1.61 -20.00
C PHE A 82 11.43 1.43 -19.03
N PRO A 83 10.99 0.18 -18.73
CA PRO A 83 9.78 -0.08 -17.94
C PRO A 83 10.00 0.14 -16.43
N PHE A 84 10.01 1.39 -15.99
CA PHE A 84 10.24 1.76 -14.59
C PHE A 84 8.99 1.68 -13.71
N GLN A 85 7.80 1.63 -14.32
CA GLN A 85 6.53 1.75 -13.61
C GLN A 85 6.36 0.80 -12.43
N ASN A 86 6.80 -0.46 -12.54
CA ASN A 86 6.63 -1.43 -11.45
C ASN A 86 7.58 -1.16 -10.28
N SER A 87 8.77 -0.63 -10.55
CA SER A 87 9.69 -0.18 -9.51
C SER A 87 9.11 1.01 -8.75
N CYS A 88 8.52 1.96 -9.46
CA CYS A 88 7.81 3.09 -8.86
C CYS A 88 6.59 2.63 -8.04
N ALA A 89 5.81 1.66 -8.54
CA ALA A 89 4.68 1.12 -7.79
C ALA A 89 5.10 0.45 -6.46
N ARG A 90 6.25 -0.23 -6.44
CA ARG A 90 6.80 -0.78 -5.20
C ARG A 90 7.28 0.30 -4.24
N HIS A 91 7.85 1.37 -4.75
CA HIS A 91 8.25 2.53 -3.95
C HIS A 91 7.04 3.19 -3.30
N ASP A 92 5.96 3.41 -4.05
CA ASP A 92 4.68 3.90 -3.54
C ASP A 92 4.12 2.99 -2.44
N PHE A 93 4.14 1.66 -2.65
CA PHE A 93 3.69 0.69 -1.66
C PHE A 93 4.46 0.87 -0.34
N GLY A 94 5.77 1.00 -0.39
CA GLY A 94 6.60 1.27 0.78
C GLY A 94 6.22 2.59 1.45
N TYR A 95 6.19 3.66 0.69
CA TYR A 95 5.88 5.01 1.18
C TYR A 95 4.52 5.07 1.91
N ARG A 96 3.46 4.59 1.26
CA ARG A 96 2.10 4.65 1.79
C ARG A 96 1.95 3.82 3.05
N ASN A 97 2.46 2.60 3.05
CA ASN A 97 2.33 1.71 4.20
C ASN A 97 3.20 2.13 5.40
N TYR A 98 4.41 2.66 5.18
CA TYR A 98 5.23 3.20 6.27
C TYR A 98 4.71 4.54 6.81
N LYS A 99 4.09 5.38 5.96
CA LYS A 99 3.37 6.58 6.42
C LYS A 99 2.17 6.19 7.29
N ALA A 100 1.37 5.22 6.86
CA ALA A 100 0.25 4.68 7.64
C ALA A 100 0.68 4.06 8.97
N ALA A 101 1.87 3.43 9.01
CA ALA A 101 2.45 2.85 10.22
C ALA A 101 3.12 3.88 11.15
N GLY A 102 3.25 5.15 10.74
CA GLY A 102 3.94 6.20 11.52
C GLY A 102 5.46 6.03 11.60
N THR A 103 6.07 5.20 10.76
CA THR A 103 7.51 4.87 10.79
C THR A 103 8.24 5.25 9.50
N PHE A 104 7.64 6.11 8.69
CA PHE A 104 8.16 6.50 7.38
C PHE A 104 9.55 7.11 7.44
N ALA A 105 9.78 8.08 8.33
CA ALA A 105 11.05 8.81 8.41
C ALA A 105 12.25 7.87 8.62
N ALA A 106 12.10 6.83 9.45
CA ALA A 106 13.15 5.84 9.72
C ALA A 106 13.41 4.89 8.54
N ASN A 107 12.48 4.79 7.57
CA ASN A 107 12.54 3.84 6.48
C ASN A 107 12.77 4.50 5.10
N LYS A 108 12.53 5.81 4.97
CA LYS A 108 12.58 6.52 3.70
C LYS A 108 13.87 6.27 2.89
N ALA A 109 15.03 6.44 3.51
CA ALA A 109 16.31 6.27 2.83
C ALA A 109 16.49 4.86 2.25
N ARG A 110 16.00 3.82 2.95
CA ARG A 110 16.03 2.45 2.46
C ARG A 110 15.03 2.23 1.31
N LEU A 111 13.84 2.83 1.39
CA LEU A 111 12.85 2.76 0.32
C LEU A 111 13.35 3.41 -0.97
N ASP A 112 13.99 4.57 -0.87
CA ASP A 112 14.61 5.24 -2.01
C ASP A 112 15.75 4.41 -2.61
N SER A 113 16.57 3.79 -1.75
CA SER A 113 17.62 2.88 -2.19
C SER A 113 17.05 1.62 -2.88
N ALA A 114 15.93 1.08 -2.37
CA ALA A 114 15.25 -0.05 -2.99
C ALA A 114 14.72 0.29 -4.38
N LEU A 115 14.14 1.49 -4.56
CA LEU A 115 13.76 1.99 -5.89
C LEU A 115 14.97 1.99 -6.83
N TYR A 116 16.09 2.56 -6.41
CA TYR A 116 17.29 2.64 -7.26
C TYR A 116 17.82 1.26 -7.66
N GLU A 117 17.87 0.31 -6.72
CA GLU A 117 18.26 -1.07 -7.01
C GLU A 117 17.30 -1.76 -8.00
N ASP A 118 15.99 -1.54 -7.85
CA ASP A 118 14.99 -2.07 -8.76
C ASP A 118 15.16 -1.49 -10.18
N LEU A 119 15.36 -0.19 -10.29
CA LEU A 119 15.60 0.48 -11.58
C LEU A 119 16.87 -0.04 -12.26
N LYS A 120 17.96 -0.26 -11.52
CA LYS A 120 19.18 -0.88 -12.05
C LYS A 120 18.94 -2.30 -12.57
N ARG A 121 18.07 -3.08 -11.91
CA ARG A 121 17.68 -4.41 -12.39
C ARG A 121 16.90 -4.34 -13.70
N VAL A 122 16.03 -3.34 -13.86
CA VAL A 122 15.37 -3.06 -15.15
C VAL A 122 16.40 -2.77 -16.22
N CYS A 123 17.47 -2.07 -15.91
CA CYS A 123 18.52 -1.68 -16.86
C CYS A 123 19.47 -2.83 -17.24
N ALA A 124 19.63 -3.83 -16.36
CA ALA A 124 20.65 -4.87 -16.50
C ALA A 124 20.60 -5.69 -17.82
N PRO A 125 19.43 -6.03 -18.39
CA PRO A 125 19.34 -6.82 -19.63
C PRO A 125 19.76 -6.08 -20.88
N TYR A 126 19.86 -4.74 -20.85
CA TYR A 126 20.16 -3.97 -22.06
C TYR A 126 21.65 -4.02 -22.44
N GLY A 127 21.94 -3.85 -23.72
CA GLY A 127 23.33 -3.71 -24.25
C GLY A 127 24.01 -2.47 -23.67
N ALA A 128 25.33 -2.41 -23.79
CA ALA A 128 26.19 -1.43 -23.08
C ALA A 128 25.71 0.04 -23.18
N VAL A 129 25.38 0.52 -24.39
CA VAL A 129 24.96 1.91 -24.61
C VAL A 129 23.58 2.17 -23.99
N ALA A 130 22.58 1.34 -24.30
CA ALA A 130 21.22 1.50 -23.75
C ALA A 130 21.22 1.34 -22.24
N ARG A 131 22.00 0.43 -21.69
CA ARG A 131 22.15 0.24 -20.24
C ARG A 131 22.77 1.44 -19.54
N ALA A 132 23.78 2.08 -20.17
CA ALA A 132 24.36 3.31 -19.63
C ALA A 132 23.33 4.44 -19.57
N THR A 133 22.55 4.62 -20.62
CA THR A 133 21.43 5.58 -20.67
C THR A 133 20.37 5.27 -19.62
N CYS A 134 19.96 3.99 -19.53
CA CYS A 134 18.99 3.53 -18.55
C CYS A 134 19.48 3.82 -17.11
N ASN A 135 20.72 3.47 -16.79
CA ASN A 135 21.29 3.70 -15.45
C ASN A 135 21.38 5.19 -15.11
N SER A 136 21.72 6.04 -16.08
CA SER A 136 21.71 7.49 -15.89
C SER A 136 20.29 8.01 -15.59
N THR A 137 19.30 7.51 -16.31
CA THR A 137 17.90 7.83 -16.05
C THR A 137 17.46 7.31 -14.67
N ALA A 138 17.83 6.09 -14.29
CA ALA A 138 17.55 5.51 -12.97
C ALA A 138 18.15 6.36 -11.84
N TRP A 139 19.36 6.88 -12.02
CA TRP A 139 19.98 7.80 -11.08
C TRP A 139 19.19 9.09 -10.89
N THR A 140 18.69 9.67 -11.99
CA THR A 140 17.85 10.87 -11.93
C THR A 140 16.58 10.65 -11.11
N TYR A 141 15.90 9.50 -11.32
CA TYR A 141 14.72 9.13 -10.52
C TYR A 141 15.06 8.99 -9.04
N TYR A 142 16.16 8.32 -8.72
CA TYR A 142 16.62 8.17 -7.34
C TYR A 142 16.91 9.53 -6.68
N GLN A 143 17.59 10.45 -7.37
CA GLN A 143 17.85 11.79 -6.83
C GLN A 143 16.55 12.56 -6.60
N ALA A 144 15.58 12.44 -7.50
CA ALA A 144 14.28 13.10 -7.36
C ALA A 144 13.56 12.67 -6.09
N VAL A 145 13.45 11.35 -5.80
CA VAL A 145 12.76 10.87 -4.60
C VAL A 145 13.51 11.21 -3.31
N LYS A 146 14.85 11.30 -3.35
CA LYS A 146 15.64 11.75 -2.18
C LYS A 146 15.31 13.18 -1.77
N ILE A 147 15.03 14.04 -2.74
CA ILE A 147 14.80 15.46 -2.51
C ILE A 147 13.33 15.76 -2.27
N LEU A 148 12.44 15.13 -3.03
CA LEU A 148 11.02 15.48 -3.10
C LEU A 148 10.10 14.52 -2.30
N GLY A 149 10.56 13.33 -1.99
CA GLY A 149 9.79 12.27 -1.35
C GLY A 149 9.63 12.36 0.16
#